data_0a36cc100883806a164325fbe6158b24
#
_entry.id   0a36cc100883806a164325fbe6158b24
#
_cell.length_a   1.000
_cell.length_b   1.000
_cell.length_c   1.000
_cell.angle_alpha   90.00
_cell.angle_beta   90.00
_cell.angle_gamma   90.00
#
_symmetry.space_group_name_H-M   'P 1'
#
loop_
_entity.id
_entity.type
_entity.pdbx_description
1 polymer ?
#
loop_
_entity_poly.entity_id
_entity_poly.type
_entity_poly.pdbx_seq_one_letter_code
_entity_poly.pdbx_strand_id
1 'polypeptide(L)'
;MSTSDHSSVGNPNRFVSRDRLLGDARRWRRHGAPNVATNAEDPAARGVFGPGSVAWDVLLHPAVIVFQSPAQFILQLSYKPVVAGVRDWDPISKKAHKGELTLFDVFDRGQRNSGIHAPMWMGDSDTAKRVSQHLVRIHEKVAGETIDVGHPELGGYAANSPRDSMWAALTEMHSMLWVYERLGFKGLKRTGRLSPELRDRYIEEVSEYCKLFPHDEDELPKSMADLRKLYEKYDDLFGVTKTLATIPATGENFHELWQNSIKKNYHPSQRKVKVQLFFQEGLFKLLAMGAVSGKTRKNSGLTPRKEKRVLAARVALMPLAWLLQQRPVESYFLRMMWGPDAVELVAEARKRHKEAKQAAAVASS
;
A
#
# COMPACT_ATOMS: atom_id res chain seq x y z
N MET A 1 -9.75 -33.35 -10.43
CA MET A 1 -8.29 -33.26 -10.45
C MET A 1 -7.90 -32.31 -11.58
N SER A 2 -7.67 -31.04 -11.29
CA SER A 2 -7.21 -30.08 -12.28
C SER A 2 -5.70 -30.01 -12.15
N THR A 3 -5.00 -30.57 -13.13
CA THR A 3 -3.55 -30.47 -13.28
C THR A 3 -3.19 -28.97 -13.37
N SER A 4 -2.49 -28.48 -12.39
CA SER A 4 -1.89 -27.14 -12.44
C SER A 4 -0.88 -27.10 -13.57
N ASP A 5 -1.25 -26.44 -14.65
CA ASP A 5 -0.40 -26.25 -15.81
C ASP A 5 0.78 -25.34 -15.43
N HIS A 6 1.88 -25.94 -15.02
CA HIS A 6 3.16 -25.25 -14.73
C HIS A 6 3.95 -24.91 -16.01
N SER A 7 3.44 -25.23 -17.19
CA SER A 7 4.15 -25.07 -18.48
C SER A 7 3.99 -23.67 -19.11
N SER A 8 3.38 -22.70 -18.43
CA SER A 8 3.00 -21.40 -19.04
C SER A 8 4.04 -20.29 -18.90
N VAL A 9 5.28 -20.61 -18.55
CA VAL A 9 6.38 -19.64 -18.68
C VAL A 9 6.60 -19.43 -20.18
N GLY A 10 6.08 -18.32 -20.70
CA GLY A 10 6.20 -17.98 -22.12
C GLY A 10 4.90 -17.86 -22.91
N ASN A 11 3.73 -18.20 -22.36
CA ASN A 11 2.47 -17.93 -23.06
C ASN A 11 2.10 -16.43 -23.00
N PRO A 12 2.28 -15.66 -24.08
CA PRO A 12 2.05 -14.23 -24.10
C PRO A 12 0.58 -13.85 -23.84
N ASN A 13 -0.37 -14.72 -24.16
CA ASN A 13 -1.81 -14.49 -23.98
C ASN A 13 -2.22 -14.46 -22.51
N ARG A 14 -1.49 -15.15 -21.63
CA ARG A 14 -1.71 -15.13 -20.18
C ARG A 14 -1.62 -13.73 -19.59
N PHE A 15 -0.78 -12.88 -20.18
CA PHE A 15 -0.43 -11.56 -19.61
C PHE A 15 -1.36 -10.42 -20.02
N VAL A 16 -2.28 -10.69 -20.94
CA VAL A 16 -3.18 -9.66 -21.51
C VAL A 16 -4.65 -10.05 -21.45
N SER A 17 -5.02 -11.11 -20.76
CA SER A 17 -6.42 -11.47 -20.60
C SER A 17 -7.16 -10.36 -19.82
N ARG A 18 -8.41 -10.11 -20.23
CA ARG A 18 -9.28 -9.12 -19.55
C ARG A 18 -9.45 -9.46 -18.07
N ASP A 19 -9.62 -10.72 -17.74
CA ASP A 19 -9.84 -11.18 -16.37
C ASP A 19 -8.62 -10.95 -15.48
N ARG A 20 -7.43 -11.09 -16.05
CA ARG A 20 -6.19 -10.75 -15.35
C ARG A 20 -6.03 -9.24 -15.13
N LEU A 21 -6.38 -8.42 -16.11
CA LEU A 21 -6.33 -6.97 -15.97
C LEU A 21 -7.39 -6.43 -15.02
N LEU A 22 -8.58 -7.03 -15.00
CA LEU A 22 -9.69 -6.62 -14.14
C LEU A 22 -9.62 -7.21 -12.72
N GLY A 23 -8.61 -8.03 -12.45
CA GLY A 23 -8.50 -8.72 -11.19
C GLY A 23 -9.34 -9.99 -11.12
N ASP A 24 -8.88 -10.89 -10.32
CA ASP A 24 -9.53 -12.17 -10.04
C ASP A 24 -10.05 -12.13 -8.60
N ALA A 25 -11.33 -12.34 -8.39
CA ALA A 25 -11.98 -12.41 -7.08
C ALA A 25 -11.33 -13.44 -6.12
N ARG A 26 -10.50 -14.34 -6.63
CA ARG A 26 -9.70 -15.25 -5.80
C ARG A 26 -8.70 -14.58 -4.87
N ARG A 27 -8.42 -13.28 -5.02
CA ARG A 27 -7.40 -12.59 -4.22
C ARG A 27 -7.75 -12.52 -2.75
N TRP A 28 -8.97 -12.19 -2.43
CA TRP A 28 -9.45 -12.26 -1.06
C TRP A 28 -10.29 -13.50 -0.76
N ARG A 29 -10.84 -14.18 -1.77
CA ARG A 29 -11.52 -15.48 -1.58
C ARG A 29 -10.63 -16.55 -0.95
N ARG A 30 -9.31 -16.41 -1.08
CA ARG A 30 -8.36 -17.26 -0.37
C ARG A 30 -8.53 -17.18 1.15
N HIS A 31 -9.00 -16.05 1.65
CA HIS A 31 -9.24 -15.78 3.07
C HIS A 31 -10.72 -15.75 3.44
N GLY A 32 -11.61 -16.07 2.51
CA GLY A 32 -13.05 -15.85 2.59
C GLY A 32 -13.44 -14.44 2.14
N ALA A 33 -14.66 -14.28 1.62
CA ALA A 33 -15.22 -12.96 1.39
C ALA A 33 -15.25 -12.20 2.72
N PRO A 34 -14.79 -10.94 2.78
CA PRO A 34 -14.84 -10.18 4.01
C PRO A 34 -16.30 -9.87 4.35
N ASN A 35 -16.68 -10.17 5.59
CA ASN A 35 -17.88 -9.56 6.16
C ASN A 35 -17.53 -8.09 6.43
N VAL A 36 -18.30 -7.18 5.86
CA VAL A 36 -18.12 -5.75 6.15
C VAL A 36 -18.42 -5.48 7.62
N ALA A 37 -17.52 -4.80 8.31
CA ALA A 37 -17.68 -4.42 9.70
C ALA A 37 -19.00 -3.66 9.94
N THR A 38 -19.62 -3.89 11.10
CA THR A 38 -20.88 -3.27 11.50
C THR A 38 -20.68 -2.40 12.74
N ASN A 39 -21.68 -1.59 13.06
CA ASN A 39 -21.73 -0.84 14.31
C ASN A 39 -22.41 -1.63 15.44
N ALA A 40 -22.31 -2.96 15.39
CA ALA A 40 -22.90 -3.83 16.41
C ALA A 40 -22.17 -3.66 17.75
N GLU A 41 -22.86 -3.97 18.84
CA GLU A 41 -22.25 -4.04 20.18
C GLU A 41 -21.21 -5.17 20.25
N ASP A 42 -21.40 -6.22 19.44
CA ASP A 42 -20.46 -7.33 19.33
C ASP A 42 -19.10 -6.85 18.79
N PRO A 43 -18.03 -6.97 19.60
CA PRO A 43 -16.68 -6.59 19.17
C PRO A 43 -16.18 -7.34 17.93
N ALA A 44 -16.62 -8.58 17.72
CA ALA A 44 -16.25 -9.38 16.55
C ALA A 44 -16.76 -8.74 15.25
N ALA A 45 -17.95 -8.15 15.28
CA ALA A 45 -18.59 -7.54 14.12
C ALA A 45 -18.10 -6.11 13.80
N ARG A 46 -17.39 -5.43 14.72
CA ARG A 46 -16.97 -4.02 14.55
C ARG A 46 -15.85 -3.84 13.55
N GLY A 47 -14.96 -4.80 13.42
CA GLY A 47 -13.71 -4.61 12.70
C GLY A 47 -12.71 -3.72 13.44
N VAL A 48 -11.51 -3.53 12.85
CA VAL A 48 -10.45 -2.72 13.47
C VAL A 48 -10.81 -1.25 13.46
N PHE A 49 -11.33 -0.76 12.34
CA PHE A 49 -11.73 0.64 12.20
C PHE A 49 -13.24 0.82 12.39
N GLY A 50 -14.04 0.06 11.68
CA GLY A 50 -15.49 0.07 11.76
C GLY A 50 -16.20 1.34 11.25
N PRO A 51 -17.53 1.27 11.10
CA PRO A 51 -18.37 2.39 10.72
C PRO A 51 -18.28 3.55 11.73
N GLY A 52 -18.20 4.77 11.24
CA GLY A 52 -18.10 5.98 12.08
C GLY A 52 -16.67 6.43 12.40
N SER A 53 -15.65 5.58 12.19
CA SER A 53 -14.25 5.92 12.44
C SER A 53 -13.71 7.00 11.50
N VAL A 54 -12.68 7.73 11.93
CA VAL A 54 -11.95 8.68 11.09
C VAL A 54 -11.14 7.91 10.02
N ALA A 55 -10.66 6.72 10.35
CA ALA A 55 -9.98 5.87 9.38
C ALA A 55 -10.88 5.54 8.19
N TRP A 56 -12.17 5.27 8.38
CA TRP A 56 -13.08 5.05 7.26
C TRP A 56 -13.42 6.31 6.48
N ASP A 57 -13.41 7.51 7.08
CA ASP A 57 -13.47 8.76 6.31
C ASP A 57 -12.34 8.85 5.29
N VAL A 58 -11.15 8.37 5.65
CA VAL A 58 -9.94 8.37 4.82
C VAL A 58 -9.96 7.20 3.83
N LEU A 59 -10.08 5.97 4.32
CA LEU A 59 -9.90 4.75 3.53
C LEU A 59 -10.99 4.52 2.48
N LEU A 60 -12.23 4.94 2.77
CA LEU A 60 -13.35 4.83 1.84
C LEU A 60 -13.40 5.97 0.82
N HIS A 61 -12.50 6.96 0.91
CA HIS A 61 -12.49 8.08 -0.02
C HIS A 61 -11.98 7.64 -1.41
N PRO A 62 -12.62 8.08 -2.53
CA PRO A 62 -12.22 7.69 -3.89
C PRO A 62 -10.74 7.95 -4.21
N ALA A 63 -10.16 9.04 -3.70
CA ALA A 63 -8.73 9.31 -3.87
C ALA A 63 -7.87 8.19 -3.28
N VAL A 64 -8.21 7.72 -2.09
CA VAL A 64 -7.45 6.65 -1.43
C VAL A 64 -7.58 5.35 -2.22
N ILE A 65 -8.79 5.00 -2.65
CA ILE A 65 -9.03 3.82 -3.50
C ILE A 65 -8.14 3.84 -4.76
N VAL A 66 -8.02 4.99 -5.42
CA VAL A 66 -7.27 5.11 -6.68
C VAL A 66 -5.77 5.25 -6.46
N PHE A 67 -5.34 6.01 -5.45
CA PHE A 67 -3.94 6.37 -5.27
C PHE A 67 -3.22 5.62 -4.14
N GLN A 68 -3.89 4.72 -3.42
CA GLN A 68 -3.30 3.97 -2.30
C GLN A 68 -2.02 3.24 -2.71
N SER A 69 -2.08 2.44 -3.77
CA SER A 69 -0.97 1.58 -4.18
C SER A 69 0.32 2.36 -4.46
N PRO A 70 0.35 3.41 -5.30
CA PRO A 70 1.56 4.19 -5.51
C PRO A 70 2.00 4.98 -4.28
N ALA A 71 1.07 5.48 -3.44
CA ALA A 71 1.43 6.22 -2.24
C ALA A 71 2.02 5.32 -1.17
N GLN A 72 1.42 4.18 -0.93
CA GLN A 72 1.92 3.13 -0.05
C GLN A 72 3.30 2.68 -0.50
N PHE A 73 3.45 2.33 -1.77
CA PHE A 73 4.70 1.87 -2.35
C PHE A 73 5.84 2.88 -2.10
N ILE A 74 5.61 4.18 -2.35
CA ILE A 74 6.62 5.20 -2.15
C ILE A 74 6.99 5.36 -0.68
N LEU A 75 6.02 5.41 0.22
CA LEU A 75 6.29 5.63 1.64
C LEU A 75 6.87 4.38 2.31
N GLN A 76 6.36 3.20 2.01
CA GLN A 76 6.90 1.94 2.51
C GLN A 76 8.33 1.68 2.00
N LEU A 77 8.61 1.93 0.72
CA LEU A 77 9.96 1.78 0.19
C LEU A 77 10.91 2.92 0.61
N SER A 78 10.44 3.95 1.28
CA SER A 78 11.32 4.88 1.97
C SER A 78 11.86 4.31 3.29
N TYR A 79 11.22 3.30 3.86
CA TYR A 79 11.70 2.54 5.02
C TYR A 79 12.61 1.42 4.54
N LYS A 80 13.92 1.56 4.80
CA LYS A 80 14.97 0.70 4.26
C LYS A 80 14.79 -0.80 4.56
N PRO A 81 14.34 -1.23 5.76
CA PRO A 81 14.09 -2.65 6.04
C PRO A 81 13.07 -3.29 5.10
N VAL A 82 12.03 -2.57 4.69
CA VAL A 82 11.05 -3.08 3.69
C VAL A 82 11.72 -3.30 2.34
N VAL A 83 12.60 -2.38 1.91
CA VAL A 83 13.36 -2.57 0.66
C VAL A 83 14.27 -3.79 0.73
N ALA A 84 14.97 -3.97 1.85
CA ALA A 84 15.81 -5.13 2.07
C ALA A 84 15.00 -6.44 2.02
N GLY A 85 13.84 -6.48 2.67
CA GLY A 85 12.92 -7.62 2.61
C GLY A 85 12.43 -7.93 1.19
N VAL A 86 12.09 -6.89 0.41
CA VAL A 86 11.69 -7.04 -1.01
C VAL A 86 12.87 -7.53 -1.85
N ARG A 87 14.07 -6.97 -1.67
CA ARG A 87 15.29 -7.37 -2.36
C ARG A 87 15.60 -8.85 -2.18
N ASP A 88 15.51 -9.33 -0.94
CA ASP A 88 16.00 -10.65 -0.58
C ASP A 88 14.92 -11.75 -0.65
N TRP A 89 13.66 -11.42 -0.39
CA TRP A 89 12.62 -12.42 -0.17
C TRP A 89 11.41 -12.35 -1.13
N ASP A 90 11.15 -11.22 -1.78
CA ASP A 90 9.97 -11.11 -2.64
C ASP A 90 10.04 -12.10 -3.82
N PRO A 91 8.94 -12.80 -4.14
CA PRO A 91 8.88 -13.69 -5.28
C PRO A 91 9.29 -13.06 -6.61
N ILE A 92 9.08 -11.74 -6.76
CA ILE A 92 9.50 -11.00 -7.97
C ILE A 92 11.02 -10.93 -8.02
N SER A 93 11.69 -10.62 -6.92
CA SER A 93 13.15 -10.58 -6.85
C SER A 93 13.75 -11.94 -7.16
N LYS A 94 13.16 -13.02 -6.62
CA LYS A 94 13.57 -14.41 -6.93
C LYS A 94 13.42 -14.76 -8.41
N LYS A 95 12.35 -14.30 -9.07
CA LYS A 95 12.18 -14.45 -10.52
C LYS A 95 13.18 -13.61 -11.32
N ALA A 96 13.49 -12.40 -10.86
CA ALA A 96 14.48 -11.53 -11.49
C ALA A 96 15.88 -12.17 -11.48
N HIS A 97 16.29 -12.75 -10.36
CA HIS A 97 17.56 -13.52 -10.26
C HIS A 97 17.66 -14.67 -11.27
N LYS A 98 16.54 -15.34 -11.55
CA LYS A 98 16.49 -16.41 -12.54
C LYS A 98 16.36 -15.88 -13.98
N GLY A 99 16.25 -14.55 -14.18
CA GLY A 99 15.97 -13.96 -15.48
C GLY A 99 14.58 -14.28 -16.04
N GLU A 100 13.62 -14.63 -15.18
CA GLU A 100 12.26 -15.09 -15.53
C GLU A 100 11.18 -14.04 -15.25
N LEU A 101 11.53 -12.88 -14.66
CA LEU A 101 10.57 -11.86 -14.30
C LEU A 101 9.91 -11.23 -15.53
N THR A 102 8.58 -11.13 -15.49
CA THR A 102 7.76 -10.49 -16.52
C THR A 102 7.01 -9.26 -15.97
N LEU A 103 6.53 -8.38 -16.85
CA LEU A 103 5.64 -7.27 -16.45
C LEU A 103 4.35 -7.76 -15.80
N PHE A 104 3.87 -8.93 -16.23
CA PHE A 104 2.69 -9.54 -15.60
C PHE A 104 2.95 -9.90 -14.13
N ASP A 105 4.11 -10.47 -13.82
CA ASP A 105 4.45 -10.84 -12.44
C ASP A 105 4.46 -9.61 -11.52
N VAL A 106 5.03 -8.49 -12.00
CA VAL A 106 5.03 -7.21 -11.28
C VAL A 106 3.60 -6.72 -11.04
N PHE A 107 2.78 -6.74 -12.07
CA PHE A 107 1.38 -6.32 -11.97
C PHE A 107 0.56 -7.22 -11.02
N ASP A 108 0.67 -8.54 -11.16
CA ASP A 108 -0.01 -9.52 -10.30
C ASP A 108 0.44 -9.40 -8.84
N ARG A 109 1.72 -9.09 -8.60
CA ARG A 109 2.24 -8.83 -7.24
C ARG A 109 1.61 -7.56 -6.65
N GLY A 110 1.50 -6.50 -7.44
CA GLY A 110 0.83 -5.26 -7.04
C GLY A 110 -0.65 -5.49 -6.69
N GLN A 111 -1.36 -6.24 -7.53
CA GLN A 111 -2.76 -6.57 -7.28
C GLN A 111 -2.93 -7.42 -6.00
N ARG A 112 -2.07 -8.42 -5.78
CA ARG A 112 -2.12 -9.25 -4.55
C ARG A 112 -1.85 -8.42 -3.30
N ASN A 113 -0.89 -7.54 -3.36
CA ASN A 113 -0.59 -6.63 -2.25
C ASN A 113 -1.78 -5.71 -1.94
N SER A 114 -2.30 -5.04 -2.96
CA SER A 114 -3.44 -4.13 -2.81
C SER A 114 -4.70 -4.83 -2.27
N GLY A 115 -5.01 -6.03 -2.79
CA GLY A 115 -6.22 -6.76 -2.43
C GLY A 115 -6.24 -7.35 -1.02
N ILE A 116 -5.08 -7.55 -0.39
CA ILE A 116 -5.02 -8.13 0.96
C ILE A 116 -5.39 -7.12 2.05
N HIS A 117 -5.23 -5.83 1.78
CA HIS A 117 -5.50 -4.78 2.77
C HIS A 117 -6.99 -4.51 2.93
N ALA A 118 -7.77 -4.60 1.85
CA ALA A 118 -9.20 -4.29 1.89
C ALA A 118 -10.00 -5.07 2.96
N PRO A 119 -9.81 -6.40 3.13
CA PRO A 119 -10.45 -7.14 4.21
C PRO A 119 -10.04 -6.68 5.60
N MET A 120 -8.81 -6.26 5.80
CA MET A 120 -8.34 -5.76 7.10
C MET A 120 -8.90 -4.39 7.41
N TRP A 121 -9.09 -3.54 6.39
CA TRP A 121 -9.59 -2.17 6.59
C TRP A 121 -11.11 -2.10 6.77
N MET A 122 -11.85 -2.98 6.09
CA MET A 122 -13.31 -2.90 5.99
C MET A 122 -14.02 -4.12 6.57
N GLY A 123 -13.30 -5.20 6.82
CA GLY A 123 -13.84 -6.42 7.36
C GLY A 123 -14.12 -6.34 8.86
N ASP A 124 -14.93 -7.28 9.35
CA ASP A 124 -15.10 -7.52 10.77
C ASP A 124 -13.77 -7.94 11.44
N SER A 125 -13.75 -7.97 12.76
CA SER A 125 -12.53 -8.29 13.53
C SER A 125 -12.00 -9.69 13.23
N ASP A 126 -12.86 -10.66 12.97
CA ASP A 126 -12.46 -12.03 12.64
C ASP A 126 -11.79 -12.09 11.27
N THR A 127 -12.33 -11.35 10.30
CA THR A 127 -11.73 -11.23 8.97
C THR A 127 -10.36 -10.56 9.06
N ALA A 128 -10.27 -9.43 9.73
CA ALA A 128 -9.02 -8.69 9.91
C ALA A 128 -7.95 -9.56 10.60
N LYS A 129 -8.30 -10.24 11.68
CA LYS A 129 -7.43 -11.15 12.42
C LYS A 129 -6.96 -12.34 11.56
N ARG A 130 -7.87 -12.97 10.84
CA ARG A 130 -7.53 -14.11 9.96
C ARG A 130 -6.53 -13.70 8.86
N VAL A 131 -6.72 -12.55 8.25
CA VAL A 131 -5.85 -12.04 7.19
C VAL A 131 -4.50 -11.59 7.73
N SER A 132 -4.46 -10.89 8.86
CA SER A 132 -3.20 -10.48 9.50
C SER A 132 -2.37 -11.67 9.96
N GLN A 133 -2.99 -12.69 10.55
CA GLN A 133 -2.31 -13.94 10.91
C GLN A 133 -1.71 -14.66 9.70
N HIS A 134 -2.37 -14.59 8.54
CA HIS A 134 -1.79 -15.13 7.31
C HIS A 134 -0.55 -14.32 6.89
N LEU A 135 -0.59 -12.98 6.97
CA LEU A 135 0.58 -12.13 6.69
C LEU A 135 1.74 -12.44 7.63
N VAL A 136 1.47 -12.52 8.93
CA VAL A 136 2.50 -12.89 9.93
C VAL A 136 3.18 -14.21 9.55
N ARG A 137 2.39 -15.25 9.21
CA ARG A 137 2.96 -16.56 8.79
C ARG A 137 3.84 -16.49 7.54
N ILE A 138 3.46 -15.71 6.52
CA ILE A 138 4.29 -15.58 5.32
C ILE A 138 5.55 -14.73 5.58
N HIS A 139 5.52 -13.87 6.59
CA HIS A 139 6.64 -13.02 6.99
C HIS A 139 7.63 -13.70 7.94
N GLU A 140 7.32 -14.86 8.54
CA GLU A 140 8.20 -15.58 9.49
C GLU A 140 9.62 -15.79 8.97
N LYS A 141 9.76 -16.04 7.68
CA LYS A 141 11.06 -16.27 7.02
C LYS A 141 11.69 -15.00 6.43
N VAL A 142 11.00 -13.87 6.49
CA VAL A 142 11.46 -12.62 5.86
C VAL A 142 12.35 -11.88 6.87
N ALA A 143 13.62 -12.24 6.88
CA ALA A 143 14.63 -11.64 7.73
C ALA A 143 16.00 -11.66 7.03
N GLY A 144 16.89 -10.78 7.43
CA GLY A 144 18.26 -10.72 6.94
C GLY A 144 19.17 -9.90 7.86
N GLU A 145 20.47 -10.15 7.77
CA GLU A 145 21.46 -9.52 8.65
C GLU A 145 21.89 -8.13 8.16
N THR A 146 21.60 -7.79 6.90
CA THR A 146 22.08 -6.55 6.27
C THR A 146 20.94 -5.79 5.60
N ILE A 147 20.58 -4.66 6.17
CA ILE A 147 19.64 -3.71 5.53
C ILE A 147 20.29 -3.09 4.30
N ASP A 148 21.49 -2.54 4.46
CA ASP A 148 22.22 -1.81 3.42
C ASP A 148 23.71 -2.13 3.48
N VAL A 149 24.27 -2.66 2.40
CA VAL A 149 25.69 -3.06 2.35
C VAL A 149 26.67 -1.89 2.50
N GLY A 150 26.25 -0.67 2.16
CA GLY A 150 27.03 0.55 2.34
C GLY A 150 26.89 1.19 3.72
N HIS A 151 25.98 0.65 4.56
CA HIS A 151 25.63 1.16 5.88
C HIS A 151 25.43 0.02 6.86
N PRO A 152 26.49 -0.74 7.20
CA PRO A 152 26.42 -1.91 8.07
C PRO A 152 25.94 -1.56 9.50
N GLU A 153 26.10 -0.31 9.93
CA GLU A 153 25.61 0.19 11.20
C GLU A 153 24.09 0.12 11.36
N LEU A 154 23.32 0.04 10.27
CA LEU A 154 21.87 -0.13 10.30
C LEU A 154 21.43 -1.52 10.73
N GLY A 155 22.35 -2.49 10.70
CA GLY A 155 22.11 -3.87 11.14
C GLY A 155 21.15 -4.64 10.23
N GLY A 156 20.42 -5.58 10.84
CA GLY A 156 19.50 -6.48 10.17
C GLY A 156 18.05 -6.02 10.21
N TYR A 157 17.22 -6.81 9.54
CA TYR A 157 15.76 -6.63 9.49
C TYR A 157 15.05 -7.96 9.72
N ALA A 158 13.81 -7.88 10.23
CA ALA A 158 12.91 -9.02 10.31
C ALA A 158 11.45 -8.51 10.20
N ALA A 159 10.73 -8.95 9.19
CA ALA A 159 9.39 -8.43 8.89
C ALA A 159 8.38 -8.62 10.05
N ASN A 160 8.61 -9.61 10.92
CA ASN A 160 7.83 -9.85 12.14
C ASN A 160 8.51 -9.30 13.42
N SER A 161 9.58 -8.50 13.30
CA SER A 161 10.03 -7.75 14.49
C SER A 161 8.99 -6.67 14.83
N PRO A 162 8.79 -6.34 16.13
CA PRO A 162 7.87 -5.27 16.52
C PRO A 162 8.15 -3.97 15.79
N ARG A 163 9.41 -3.59 15.62
CA ARG A 163 9.83 -2.40 14.87
C ARG A 163 9.39 -2.44 13.40
N ASP A 164 9.76 -3.49 12.67
CA ASP A 164 9.62 -3.50 11.22
C ASP A 164 8.15 -3.73 10.79
N SER A 165 7.39 -4.53 11.55
CA SER A 165 5.96 -4.72 11.29
C SER A 165 5.13 -3.49 11.62
N MET A 166 5.44 -2.78 12.72
CA MET A 166 4.82 -1.50 13.06
C MET A 166 5.07 -0.46 11.95
N TRP A 167 6.32 -0.30 11.50
CA TRP A 167 6.64 0.66 10.44
C TRP A 167 6.01 0.30 9.10
N ALA A 168 5.87 -0.99 8.78
CA ALA A 168 5.12 -1.42 7.58
C ALA A 168 3.67 -0.94 7.62
N ALA A 169 2.98 -1.10 8.76
CA ALA A 169 1.61 -0.64 8.95
C ALA A 169 1.49 0.89 9.03
N LEU A 170 2.36 1.57 9.80
CA LEU A 170 2.34 3.03 9.93
C LEU A 170 2.61 3.74 8.60
N THR A 171 3.58 3.28 7.81
CA THR A 171 3.87 3.91 6.50
C THR A 171 2.75 3.69 5.50
N GLU A 172 2.09 2.53 5.54
CA GLU A 172 0.88 2.27 4.77
C GLU A 172 -0.19 3.30 5.12
N MET A 173 -0.61 3.35 6.38
CA MET A 173 -1.73 4.17 6.81
C MET A 173 -1.44 5.67 6.76
N HIS A 174 -0.23 6.10 7.06
CA HIS A 174 0.19 7.50 6.91
C HIS A 174 0.14 7.96 5.45
N SER A 175 0.45 7.07 4.51
CA SER A 175 0.31 7.37 3.08
C SER A 175 -1.14 7.57 2.66
N MET A 176 -2.10 6.83 3.25
CA MET A 176 -3.54 6.99 2.99
C MET A 176 -4.06 8.34 3.48
N LEU A 177 -3.68 8.74 4.70
CA LEU A 177 -4.01 10.08 5.22
C LEU A 177 -3.48 11.18 4.30
N TRP A 178 -2.23 11.04 3.87
CA TRP A 178 -1.63 12.01 2.95
C TRP A 178 -2.40 12.09 1.61
N VAL A 179 -2.78 10.95 1.03
CA VAL A 179 -3.59 10.90 -0.21
C VAL A 179 -4.92 11.62 -0.01
N TYR A 180 -5.64 11.30 1.06
CA TYR A 180 -6.91 11.93 1.40
C TYR A 180 -6.78 13.45 1.47
N GLU A 181 -5.82 13.95 2.26
CA GLU A 181 -5.63 15.38 2.50
C GLU A 181 -5.11 16.15 1.28
N ARG A 182 -4.32 15.50 0.42
CA ARG A 182 -3.59 16.17 -0.66
C ARG A 182 -4.17 15.95 -2.05
N LEU A 183 -4.81 14.82 -2.27
CA LEU A 183 -5.35 14.44 -3.57
C LEU A 183 -6.88 14.30 -3.54
N GLY A 184 -7.52 14.28 -2.37
CA GLY A 184 -8.95 14.09 -2.21
C GLY A 184 -9.79 15.27 -2.71
N PHE A 185 -10.96 14.96 -3.30
CA PHE A 185 -11.96 15.92 -3.73
C PHE A 185 -13.34 15.54 -3.22
N LYS A 186 -14.09 16.55 -2.75
CA LYS A 186 -15.52 16.46 -2.45
C LYS A 186 -16.27 17.35 -3.46
N GLY A 187 -16.80 16.72 -4.51
CA GLY A 187 -17.26 17.45 -5.69
C GLY A 187 -16.09 18.11 -6.42
N LEU A 188 -16.14 19.40 -6.63
CA LEU A 188 -15.05 20.20 -7.23
C LEU A 188 -14.07 20.79 -6.20
N LYS A 189 -14.41 20.73 -4.91
CA LYS A 189 -13.56 21.27 -3.84
C LYS A 189 -12.63 20.18 -3.33
N ARG A 190 -11.42 20.57 -2.97
CA ARG A 190 -10.47 19.65 -2.29
C ARG A 190 -10.97 19.33 -0.89
N THR A 191 -10.75 18.10 -0.42
CA THR A 191 -11.04 17.70 0.97
C THR A 191 -10.34 18.61 1.99
N GLY A 192 -9.10 19.01 1.67
CA GLY A 192 -8.27 19.74 2.60
C GLY A 192 -7.65 18.84 3.67
N ARG A 193 -6.97 19.47 4.60
CA ARG A 193 -6.36 18.80 5.75
C ARG A 193 -7.42 18.58 6.82
N LEU A 194 -7.41 17.42 7.44
CA LEU A 194 -8.21 17.16 8.66
C LEU A 194 -7.79 18.10 9.79
N SER A 195 -8.71 18.38 10.72
CA SER A 195 -8.36 19.13 11.92
C SER A 195 -7.28 18.39 12.74
N PRO A 196 -6.52 19.08 13.60
CA PRO A 196 -5.52 18.42 14.44
C PRO A 196 -6.10 17.24 15.23
N GLU A 197 -7.28 17.42 15.82
CA GLU A 197 -7.99 16.44 16.64
C GLU A 197 -8.36 15.20 15.83
N LEU A 198 -8.88 15.39 14.60
CA LEU A 198 -9.22 14.27 13.72
C LEU A 198 -7.97 13.55 13.20
N ARG A 199 -6.85 14.26 13.03
CA ARG A 199 -5.58 13.64 12.65
C ARG A 199 -5.02 12.80 13.79
N ASP A 200 -5.08 13.29 15.01
CA ASP A 200 -4.65 12.55 16.19
C ASP A 200 -5.53 11.33 16.39
N ARG A 201 -6.86 11.48 16.27
CA ARG A 201 -7.79 10.35 16.29
C ARG A 201 -7.50 9.32 15.20
N TYR A 202 -7.18 9.76 13.98
CA TYR A 202 -6.76 8.86 12.90
C TYR A 202 -5.52 8.05 13.29
N ILE A 203 -4.51 8.68 13.91
CA ILE A 203 -3.29 7.98 14.34
C ILE A 203 -3.57 7.01 15.49
N GLU A 204 -4.43 7.35 16.42
CA GLU A 204 -4.88 6.45 17.48
C GLU A 204 -5.56 5.19 16.89
N GLU A 205 -6.48 5.37 15.93
CA GLU A 205 -7.13 4.26 15.23
C GLU A 205 -6.13 3.42 14.41
N VAL A 206 -5.11 4.06 13.80
CA VAL A 206 -4.03 3.35 13.10
C VAL A 206 -3.19 2.53 14.07
N SER A 207 -2.97 2.98 15.29
CA SER A 207 -2.25 2.20 16.31
C SER A 207 -3.02 0.93 16.68
N GLU A 208 -4.36 0.96 16.73
CA GLU A 208 -5.17 -0.26 16.88
C GLU A 208 -4.98 -1.22 15.69
N TYR A 209 -4.85 -0.69 14.46
CA TYR A 209 -4.52 -1.51 13.29
C TYR A 209 -3.13 -2.15 13.41
N CYS A 210 -2.13 -1.44 13.94
CA CYS A 210 -0.80 -1.98 14.17
C CYS A 210 -0.81 -3.18 15.13
N LYS A 211 -1.77 -3.25 16.07
CA LYS A 211 -1.93 -4.37 17.00
C LYS A 211 -2.33 -5.71 16.34
N LEU A 212 -2.71 -5.68 15.08
CA LEU A 212 -2.90 -6.91 14.29
C LEU A 212 -1.59 -7.65 13.98
N PHE A 213 -0.45 -7.01 14.17
CA PHE A 213 0.88 -7.50 13.86
C PHE A 213 1.75 -7.49 15.11
N PRO A 214 2.93 -8.14 15.10
CA PRO A 214 3.90 -7.98 16.17
C PRO A 214 4.23 -6.50 16.38
N HIS A 215 4.12 -6.01 17.60
CA HIS A 215 4.30 -4.60 17.94
C HIS A 215 4.92 -4.45 19.33
N ASP A 216 5.42 -3.25 19.62
CA ASP A 216 5.76 -2.79 20.95
C ASP A 216 4.70 -1.76 21.37
N GLU A 217 3.93 -2.06 22.42
CA GLU A 217 2.82 -1.21 22.87
C GLU A 217 3.29 0.20 23.25
N ASP A 218 4.50 0.31 23.82
CA ASP A 218 5.07 1.59 24.24
C ASP A 218 5.51 2.48 23.08
N GLU A 219 5.69 1.91 21.89
CA GLU A 219 6.06 2.65 20.68
C GLU A 219 4.88 3.03 19.81
N LEU A 220 3.66 2.56 20.09
CA LEU A 220 2.50 2.90 19.28
C LEU A 220 2.12 4.39 19.43
N PRO A 221 2.11 5.17 18.31
CA PRO A 221 1.82 6.60 18.40
C PRO A 221 0.33 6.87 18.67
N LYS A 222 0.01 7.75 19.60
CA LYS A 222 -1.36 8.17 19.93
C LYS A 222 -1.75 9.51 19.27
N SER A 223 -0.80 10.17 18.63
CA SER A 223 -1.00 11.47 18.00
C SER A 223 -0.05 11.68 16.82
N MET A 224 -0.33 12.69 16.00
CA MET A 224 0.60 13.14 14.96
C MET A 224 1.93 13.66 15.53
N ALA A 225 1.93 14.13 16.78
CA ALA A 225 3.15 14.54 17.45
C ALA A 225 4.02 13.33 17.81
N ASP A 226 3.42 12.27 18.32
CA ASP A 226 4.15 11.03 18.64
C ASP A 226 4.67 10.36 17.37
N LEU A 227 3.85 10.29 16.32
CA LEU A 227 4.31 9.79 15.02
C LEU A 227 5.52 10.56 14.48
N ARG A 228 5.58 11.89 14.67
CA ARG A 228 6.75 12.70 14.28
C ARG A 228 7.98 12.33 15.09
N LYS A 229 7.86 12.22 16.42
CA LYS A 229 8.95 11.77 17.30
C LYS A 229 9.47 10.39 16.89
N LEU A 230 8.55 9.50 16.52
CA LEU A 230 8.90 8.16 16.05
C LEU A 230 9.69 8.21 14.73
N TYR A 231 9.30 9.03 13.76
CA TYR A 231 10.08 9.29 12.55
C TYR A 231 11.46 9.89 12.85
N GLU A 232 11.57 10.75 13.88
CA GLU A 232 12.85 11.31 14.31
C GLU A 232 13.75 10.25 14.96
N LYS A 233 13.17 9.40 15.80
CA LYS A 233 13.89 8.27 16.46
C LYS A 233 14.49 7.30 15.43
N TYR A 234 13.78 7.01 14.36
CA TYR A 234 14.16 6.04 13.33
C TYR A 234 14.61 6.65 11.99
N ASP A 235 15.04 7.94 12.02
CA ASP A 235 15.35 8.69 10.80
C ASP A 235 16.39 8.00 9.90
N ASP A 236 17.38 7.34 10.49
CA ASP A 236 18.43 6.63 9.76
C ASP A 236 17.91 5.44 8.95
N LEU A 237 16.76 4.88 9.33
CA LEU A 237 16.09 3.81 8.60
C LEU A 237 15.24 4.34 7.43
N PHE A 238 15.12 5.66 7.26
CA PHE A 238 14.35 6.27 6.18
C PHE A 238 15.24 6.92 5.13
N GLY A 239 14.90 6.72 3.87
CA GLY A 239 15.59 7.27 2.72
C GLY A 239 16.02 6.17 1.73
N VAL A 240 16.69 6.59 0.67
CA VAL A 240 17.20 5.69 -0.38
C VAL A 240 18.67 5.98 -0.58
N THR A 241 19.50 4.96 -0.43
CA THR A 241 20.93 5.01 -0.71
C THR A 241 21.25 4.30 -2.03
N LYS A 242 22.47 4.48 -2.54
CA LYS A 242 22.91 3.78 -3.74
C LYS A 242 23.10 2.28 -3.52
N THR A 243 23.44 1.89 -2.29
CA THR A 243 23.83 0.53 -1.91
C THR A 243 22.66 -0.28 -1.34
N LEU A 244 21.53 0.36 -1.02
CA LEU A 244 20.34 -0.32 -0.49
C LEU A 244 19.79 -1.42 -1.42
N ALA A 245 19.91 -1.19 -2.74
CA ALA A 245 19.50 -2.13 -3.76
C ALA A 245 20.53 -3.24 -4.06
N THR A 246 21.71 -3.19 -3.42
CA THR A 246 22.77 -4.18 -3.63
C THR A 246 22.46 -5.44 -2.81
N ILE A 247 22.48 -6.58 -3.46
CA ILE A 247 22.25 -7.90 -2.86
C ILE A 247 23.51 -8.31 -2.10
N PRO A 248 23.44 -8.55 -0.78
CA PRO A 248 24.62 -8.84 0.01
C PRO A 248 25.43 -10.05 -0.47
N ALA A 249 24.74 -11.08 -0.95
CA ALA A 249 25.35 -12.34 -1.37
C ALA A 249 26.10 -12.28 -2.71
N THR A 250 25.67 -11.41 -3.65
CA THR A 250 26.22 -11.39 -5.03
C THR A 250 26.85 -10.06 -5.41
N GLY A 251 26.59 -8.99 -4.67
CA GLY A 251 27.02 -7.64 -5.03
C GLY A 251 26.21 -7.01 -6.20
N GLU A 252 25.25 -7.74 -6.77
CA GLU A 252 24.43 -7.27 -7.89
C GLU A 252 23.37 -6.28 -7.42
N ASN A 253 22.96 -5.37 -8.30
CA ASN A 253 21.85 -4.46 -8.04
C ASN A 253 20.51 -5.10 -8.44
N PHE A 254 19.60 -5.34 -7.50
CA PHE A 254 18.34 -6.01 -7.77
C PHE A 254 17.41 -5.23 -8.70
N HIS A 255 17.49 -3.88 -8.75
CA HIS A 255 16.72 -3.09 -9.71
C HIS A 255 17.22 -3.30 -11.15
N GLU A 256 18.52 -3.44 -11.34
CA GLU A 256 19.08 -3.76 -12.65
C GLU A 256 18.69 -5.16 -13.10
N LEU A 257 18.73 -6.14 -12.18
CA LEU A 257 18.23 -7.49 -12.46
C LEU A 257 16.76 -7.49 -12.86
N TRP A 258 15.91 -6.71 -12.18
CA TRP A 258 14.51 -6.56 -12.55
C TRP A 258 14.35 -6.00 -13.96
N GLN A 259 15.01 -4.88 -14.24
CA GLN A 259 14.93 -4.23 -15.55
C GLN A 259 15.41 -5.14 -16.68
N ASN A 260 16.54 -5.80 -16.49
CA ASN A 260 17.12 -6.71 -17.47
C ASN A 260 16.21 -7.92 -17.72
N SER A 261 15.69 -8.53 -16.67
CA SER A 261 14.76 -9.65 -16.77
C SER A 261 13.46 -9.26 -17.48
N ILE A 262 12.84 -8.15 -17.10
CA ILE A 262 11.62 -7.63 -17.76
C ILE A 262 11.90 -7.31 -19.24
N LYS A 263 13.03 -6.69 -19.55
CA LYS A 263 13.41 -6.37 -20.94
C LYS A 263 13.59 -7.64 -21.78
N LYS A 264 14.27 -8.65 -21.22
CA LYS A 264 14.50 -9.96 -21.86
C LYS A 264 13.18 -10.68 -22.15
N ASN A 265 12.24 -10.64 -21.19
CA ASN A 265 10.97 -11.38 -21.28
C ASN A 265 9.81 -10.53 -21.82
N TYR A 266 10.10 -9.34 -22.37
CA TYR A 266 9.06 -8.49 -22.93
C TYR A 266 8.54 -9.02 -24.26
N HIS A 267 7.19 -9.13 -24.37
CA HIS A 267 6.48 -9.46 -25.59
C HIS A 267 5.45 -8.36 -25.92
N PRO A 268 5.22 -8.03 -27.22
CA PRO A 268 4.28 -7.00 -27.66
C PRO A 268 2.86 -7.14 -27.10
N SER A 269 2.40 -8.38 -26.85
CA SER A 269 1.11 -8.67 -26.21
C SER A 269 0.99 -8.06 -24.80
N GLN A 270 2.11 -7.77 -24.13
CA GLN A 270 2.17 -7.14 -22.82
C GLN A 270 2.04 -5.61 -22.88
N ARG A 271 1.85 -5.02 -24.07
CA ARG A 271 1.78 -3.56 -24.27
C ARG A 271 0.74 -2.89 -23.36
N LYS A 272 -0.44 -3.50 -23.20
CA LYS A 272 -1.48 -2.97 -22.31
C LYS A 272 -1.04 -2.91 -20.86
N VAL A 273 -0.41 -3.99 -20.37
CA VAL A 273 0.16 -4.05 -19.01
C VAL A 273 1.27 -3.03 -18.85
N LYS A 274 2.15 -2.89 -19.85
CA LYS A 274 3.23 -1.88 -19.85
C LYS A 274 2.68 -0.46 -19.74
N VAL A 275 1.66 -0.12 -20.52
CA VAL A 275 1.00 1.19 -20.47
C VAL A 275 0.39 1.43 -19.10
N GLN A 276 -0.29 0.43 -18.53
CA GLN A 276 -0.91 0.55 -17.23
C GLN A 276 0.11 0.71 -16.10
N LEU A 277 1.19 -0.06 -16.09
CA LEU A 277 2.29 0.10 -15.14
C LEU A 277 2.98 1.46 -15.30
N PHE A 278 3.15 1.94 -16.54
CA PHE A 278 3.68 3.28 -16.79
C PHE A 278 2.82 4.37 -16.13
N PHE A 279 1.49 4.29 -16.25
CA PHE A 279 0.59 5.22 -15.58
C PHE A 279 0.64 5.07 -14.05
N GLN A 280 0.64 3.84 -13.53
CA GLN A 280 0.71 3.60 -12.09
C GLN A 280 2.05 4.04 -11.50
N GLU A 281 3.16 3.68 -12.10
CA GLU A 281 4.50 3.98 -11.57
C GLU A 281 4.99 5.38 -11.94
N GLY A 282 4.75 5.84 -13.16
CA GLY A 282 5.24 7.14 -13.62
C GLY A 282 4.38 8.29 -13.11
N LEU A 283 3.12 8.32 -13.52
CA LEU A 283 2.22 9.44 -13.26
C LEU A 283 1.79 9.48 -11.79
N PHE A 284 1.35 8.35 -11.24
CA PHE A 284 0.91 8.27 -9.85
C PHE A 284 2.06 8.42 -8.86
N LYS A 285 3.29 7.99 -9.24
CA LYS A 285 4.50 8.22 -8.46
C LYS A 285 4.76 9.72 -8.26
N LEU A 286 4.64 10.52 -9.32
CA LEU A 286 4.77 11.98 -9.20
C LEU A 286 3.72 12.59 -8.25
N LEU A 287 2.47 12.13 -8.35
CA LEU A 287 1.41 12.58 -7.45
C LEU A 287 1.70 12.20 -6.00
N ALA A 288 2.22 11.01 -5.75
CA ALA A 288 2.44 10.44 -4.42
C ALA A 288 3.79 10.82 -3.78
N MET A 289 4.75 11.35 -4.53
CA MET A 289 6.08 11.75 -4.01
C MET A 289 6.03 12.74 -2.84
N GLY A 290 4.92 13.45 -2.68
CA GLY A 290 4.72 14.33 -1.53
C GLY A 290 4.36 13.62 -0.22
N ALA A 291 4.03 12.31 -0.25
CA ALA A 291 3.76 11.54 0.96
C ALA A 291 5.01 11.39 1.84
N VAL A 292 6.18 11.38 1.20
CA VAL A 292 7.47 11.27 1.90
C VAL A 292 7.82 12.60 2.57
N SER A 293 8.28 12.56 3.81
CA SER A 293 8.68 13.75 4.57
C SER A 293 9.82 14.53 3.89
N GLY A 294 9.95 15.82 4.20
CA GLY A 294 11.05 16.65 3.67
C GLY A 294 12.43 16.08 4.03
N LYS A 295 12.59 15.59 5.27
CA LYS A 295 13.82 14.97 5.76
C LYS A 295 14.12 13.66 5.02
N THR A 296 13.14 12.76 4.87
CA THR A 296 13.29 11.51 4.11
C THR A 296 13.61 11.78 2.63
N ARG A 297 12.97 12.80 2.01
CA ARG A 297 13.33 13.22 0.64
C ARG A 297 14.78 13.67 0.54
N LYS A 298 15.26 14.42 1.52
CA LYS A 298 16.66 14.84 1.59
C LYS A 298 17.59 13.65 1.76
N ASN A 299 17.27 12.73 2.64
CA ASN A 299 18.00 11.47 2.83
C ASN A 299 18.01 10.58 1.58
N SER A 300 17.03 10.76 0.69
CA SER A 300 16.97 10.10 -0.62
C SER A 300 17.68 10.87 -1.75
N GLY A 301 18.45 11.90 -1.43
CA GLY A 301 19.22 12.69 -2.40
C GLY A 301 18.37 13.54 -3.36
N LEU A 302 17.11 13.88 -3.00
CA LEU A 302 16.34 14.83 -3.79
C LEU A 302 16.84 16.25 -3.55
N THR A 303 17.24 16.91 -4.64
CA THR A 303 17.65 18.31 -4.60
C THR A 303 16.42 19.24 -4.51
N PRO A 304 16.56 20.45 -3.95
CA PRO A 304 15.46 21.43 -3.89
C PRO A 304 14.83 21.75 -5.26
N ARG A 305 15.65 21.68 -6.34
CA ARG A 305 15.20 21.89 -7.71
C ARG A 305 14.27 20.76 -8.19
N LYS A 306 14.61 19.51 -7.85
CA LYS A 306 13.75 18.34 -8.12
C LYS A 306 12.46 18.39 -7.31
N GLU A 307 12.51 18.81 -6.05
CA GLU A 307 11.32 18.98 -5.21
C GLU A 307 10.33 20.00 -5.80
N LYS A 308 10.81 21.16 -6.25
CA LYS A 308 9.97 22.17 -6.91
C LYS A 308 9.30 21.62 -8.16
N ARG A 309 10.03 20.84 -8.99
CA ARG A 309 9.47 20.19 -10.19
C ARG A 309 8.38 19.16 -9.82
N VAL A 310 8.60 18.35 -8.79
CA VAL A 310 7.60 17.38 -8.29
C VAL A 310 6.35 18.11 -7.80
N LEU A 311 6.51 19.21 -7.06
CA LEU A 311 5.38 20.02 -6.60
C LEU A 311 4.60 20.63 -7.75
N ALA A 312 5.29 21.23 -8.74
CA ALA A 312 4.66 21.81 -9.93
C ALA A 312 3.90 20.74 -10.74
N ALA A 313 4.55 19.59 -10.97
CA ALA A 313 3.90 18.47 -11.66
C ALA A 313 2.65 17.97 -10.92
N ARG A 314 2.70 17.88 -9.59
CA ARG A 314 1.52 17.52 -8.78
C ARG A 314 0.39 18.51 -8.95
N VAL A 315 0.67 19.81 -8.89
CA VAL A 315 -0.35 20.86 -9.10
C VAL A 315 -0.95 20.75 -10.50
N ALA A 316 -0.11 20.58 -11.53
CA ALA A 316 -0.57 20.43 -12.92
C ALA A 316 -1.44 19.16 -13.13
N LEU A 317 -1.21 18.12 -12.35
CA LEU A 317 -1.95 16.85 -12.44
C LEU A 317 -3.24 16.82 -11.58
N MET A 318 -3.55 17.88 -10.82
CA MET A 318 -4.76 17.90 -9.97
C MET A 318 -6.08 17.70 -10.74
N PRO A 319 -6.30 18.28 -11.95
CA PRO A 319 -7.50 18.00 -12.73
C PRO A 319 -7.63 16.51 -13.10
N LEU A 320 -6.52 15.87 -13.45
CA LEU A 320 -6.49 14.43 -13.70
C LEU A 320 -6.79 13.64 -12.43
N ALA A 321 -6.21 14.04 -11.28
CA ALA A 321 -6.50 13.41 -9.99
C ALA A 321 -7.99 13.48 -9.65
N TRP A 322 -8.65 14.61 -9.91
CA TRP A 322 -10.11 14.73 -9.77
C TRP A 322 -10.86 13.79 -10.69
N LEU A 323 -10.49 13.74 -11.99
CA LEU A 323 -11.13 12.86 -12.98
C LEU A 323 -11.03 11.39 -12.58
N LEU A 324 -9.87 10.95 -12.09
CA LEU A 324 -9.64 9.56 -11.70
C LEU A 324 -10.47 9.12 -10.47
N GLN A 325 -10.99 10.06 -9.69
CA GLN A 325 -11.86 9.81 -8.54
C GLN A 325 -13.35 9.70 -8.91
N GLN A 326 -13.70 9.91 -10.19
CA GLN A 326 -15.10 9.77 -10.62
C GLN A 326 -15.53 8.30 -10.56
N ARG A 327 -16.78 8.04 -10.16
CA ARG A 327 -17.31 6.69 -9.91
C ARG A 327 -16.99 5.64 -10.99
N PRO A 328 -17.13 5.92 -12.29
CA PRO A 328 -16.80 4.90 -13.30
C PRO A 328 -15.33 4.48 -13.27
N VAL A 329 -14.43 5.46 -13.07
CA VAL A 329 -12.98 5.22 -13.02
C VAL A 329 -12.59 4.53 -11.72
N GLU A 330 -13.11 4.99 -10.58
CA GLU A 330 -12.93 4.33 -9.28
C GLU A 330 -13.38 2.86 -9.34
N SER A 331 -14.57 2.59 -9.89
CA SER A 331 -15.08 1.22 -10.04
C SER A 331 -14.18 0.35 -10.91
N TYR A 332 -13.59 0.93 -11.96
CA TYR A 332 -12.60 0.21 -12.76
C TYR A 332 -11.36 -0.14 -11.95
N PHE A 333 -10.81 0.79 -11.15
CA PHE A 333 -9.67 0.56 -10.28
C PHE A 333 -9.96 -0.50 -9.21
N LEU A 334 -11.13 -0.44 -8.57
CA LEU A 334 -11.56 -1.43 -7.59
C LEU A 334 -11.58 -2.84 -8.19
N ARG A 335 -12.24 -3.02 -9.34
CA ARG A 335 -12.30 -4.32 -10.02
C ARG A 335 -10.92 -4.80 -10.46
N MET A 336 -10.08 -3.90 -10.92
CA MET A 336 -8.74 -4.22 -11.39
C MET A 336 -7.81 -4.62 -10.25
N MET A 337 -7.81 -3.88 -9.15
CA MET A 337 -6.87 -4.07 -8.06
C MET A 337 -7.36 -5.07 -6.99
N TRP A 338 -8.65 -5.05 -6.68
CA TRP A 338 -9.22 -5.86 -5.59
C TRP A 338 -10.12 -7.00 -6.07
N GLY A 339 -10.60 -6.94 -7.29
CA GLY A 339 -11.48 -7.96 -7.86
C GLY A 339 -12.91 -7.46 -8.12
N PRO A 340 -13.73 -8.29 -8.79
CA PRO A 340 -15.06 -7.88 -9.23
C PRO A 340 -16.01 -7.51 -8.07
N ASP A 341 -15.90 -8.18 -6.93
CA ASP A 341 -16.76 -7.98 -5.76
C ASP A 341 -16.42 -6.69 -4.98
N ALA A 342 -15.31 -6.03 -5.33
CA ALA A 342 -14.79 -4.87 -4.60
C ALA A 342 -15.70 -3.65 -4.63
N VAL A 343 -16.43 -3.46 -5.73
CA VAL A 343 -17.34 -2.32 -5.88
C VAL A 343 -18.49 -2.41 -4.88
N GLU A 344 -19.04 -3.61 -4.72
CA GLU A 344 -20.15 -3.88 -3.77
C GLU A 344 -19.66 -3.78 -2.32
N LEU A 345 -18.47 -4.33 -2.03
CA LEU A 345 -17.86 -4.24 -0.71
C LEU A 345 -17.68 -2.79 -0.27
N VAL A 346 -17.07 -1.95 -1.12
CA VAL A 346 -16.84 -0.54 -0.81
C VAL A 346 -18.16 0.24 -0.72
N ALA A 347 -19.14 -0.09 -1.56
CA ALA A 347 -20.46 0.54 -1.51
C ALA A 347 -21.17 0.24 -0.18
N GLU A 348 -21.15 -1.02 0.28
CA GLU A 348 -21.72 -1.42 1.54
C GLU A 348 -21.00 -0.77 2.72
N ALA A 349 -19.67 -0.75 2.73
CA ALA A 349 -18.90 -0.08 3.76
C ALA A 349 -19.23 1.43 3.84
N ARG A 350 -19.34 2.11 2.72
CA ARG A 350 -19.74 3.53 2.65
C ARG A 350 -21.16 3.77 3.18
N LYS A 351 -22.09 2.87 2.87
CA LYS A 351 -23.46 2.95 3.37
C LYS A 351 -23.48 2.87 4.89
N ARG A 352 -22.86 1.84 5.47
CA ARG A 352 -22.77 1.66 6.93
C ARG A 352 -22.07 2.80 7.63
N HIS A 353 -20.97 3.30 7.04
CA HIS A 353 -20.25 4.45 7.59
C HIS A 353 -21.12 5.71 7.63
N LYS A 354 -21.88 5.98 6.56
CA LYS A 354 -22.81 7.11 6.51
C LYS A 354 -23.92 6.98 7.58
N GLU A 355 -24.50 5.80 7.72
CA GLU A 355 -25.55 5.52 8.72
C GLU A 355 -25.03 5.73 10.14
N ALA A 356 -23.84 5.23 10.47
CA ALA A 356 -23.22 5.43 11.78
C ALA A 356 -22.96 6.91 12.09
N LYS A 357 -22.48 7.68 11.10
CA LYS A 357 -22.25 9.13 11.30
C LYS A 357 -23.55 9.90 11.46
N GLN A 358 -24.62 9.51 10.77
CA GLN A 358 -25.94 10.12 10.95
C GLN A 358 -26.52 9.83 12.33
N ALA A 359 -26.40 8.58 12.80
CA ALA A 359 -26.85 8.19 14.15
C ALA A 359 -26.08 8.97 15.24
N ALA A 360 -24.77 9.11 15.11
CA ALA A 360 -23.95 9.90 16.04
C ALA A 360 -24.34 11.39 16.06
N ALA A 361 -24.65 11.97 14.91
CA ALA A 361 -25.07 13.38 14.81
C ALA A 361 -26.45 13.61 15.50
N VAL A 362 -27.39 12.66 15.37
CA VAL A 362 -28.69 12.72 16.06
C VAL A 362 -28.53 12.56 17.57
N ALA A 363 -27.63 11.70 18.03
CA ALA A 363 -27.39 11.48 19.46
C ALA A 363 -26.68 12.68 20.15
N SER A 364 -26.04 13.57 19.39
CA SER A 364 -25.32 14.76 19.88
C SER A 364 -26.12 16.06 19.75
N SER A 365 -27.30 16.03 19.13
CA SER A 365 -28.27 17.14 19.01
C SER A 365 -29.31 17.11 20.12
#